data_d815672f1e73f220735369e4a7d76102
#
_entry.id   d815672f1e73f220735369e4a7d76102
#
_cell.length_a   1.000
_cell.length_b   1.000
_cell.length_c   1.000
_cell.angle_alpha   90.00
_cell.angle_beta   90.00
_cell.angle_gamma   90.00
#
_symmetry.space_group_name_H-M   'P 1'
#
loop_
_entity.id
_entity.type
_entity.pdbx_description
1 polymer ?
#
loop_
_entity_poly.entity_id
_entity_poly.type
_entity_poly.pdbx_seq_one_letter_code
_entity_poly.pdbx_strand_id
1 'polypeptide(L)'
;MTPVPQRPVALWPLPLSVAVLFTVAAHLALWLSIRDGWIEACVPYVEGCTSISRAARHGLGNHVFRLMVLPCAALVGLHWWLAARWLGRGAAVVAWMGAAAAMALALYAAFLGTEGEAYRFLRRYGVVCFFGFGYLAQLVFLARLRAGGQGGAPVCAMLAVALLMLALGLANVATGALVDDGRLKDRIENVLEWHLGWLLAAWYLLHAWLWRRLGVALAFAPPPPRR
;
A
#
# COMPACT_ATOMS: atom_id res chain seq x y z
N MET A 1 34.31 -22.98 -20.17
CA MET A 1 33.87 -21.77 -19.46
C MET A 1 32.99 -22.24 -18.29
N THR A 2 33.50 -22.14 -17.08
CA THR A 2 32.69 -22.43 -15.85
C THR A 2 31.63 -21.33 -15.70
N PRO A 3 30.35 -21.67 -15.52
CA PRO A 3 29.30 -20.68 -15.33
C PRO A 3 29.61 -19.88 -14.05
N VAL A 4 29.67 -18.56 -14.18
CA VAL A 4 29.82 -17.66 -13.03
C VAL A 4 28.61 -17.87 -12.11
N PRO A 5 28.79 -18.22 -10.84
CA PRO A 5 27.69 -18.40 -9.92
C PRO A 5 26.95 -17.05 -9.74
N GLN A 6 25.72 -16.99 -10.26
CA GLN A 6 24.91 -15.79 -10.09
C GLN A 6 24.44 -15.68 -8.64
N ARG A 7 24.79 -14.58 -7.98
CA ARG A 7 24.37 -14.33 -6.61
C ARG A 7 22.84 -14.10 -6.59
N PRO A 8 22.11 -14.78 -5.69
CA PRO A 8 20.68 -14.58 -5.55
C PRO A 8 20.38 -13.13 -5.13
N VAL A 9 19.34 -12.52 -5.72
CA VAL A 9 18.89 -11.16 -5.41
C VAL A 9 17.89 -11.23 -4.26
N ALA A 10 18.22 -10.63 -3.12
CA ALA A 10 17.31 -10.56 -1.97
C ALA A 10 16.05 -9.76 -2.31
N LEU A 11 14.88 -10.25 -1.90
CA LEU A 11 13.59 -9.63 -2.23
C LEU A 11 13.05 -8.69 -1.15
N TRP A 12 13.59 -8.71 0.08
CA TRP A 12 13.12 -7.85 1.17
C TRP A 12 13.19 -6.32 0.88
N PRO A 13 14.10 -5.80 0.03
CA PRO A 13 14.09 -4.38 -0.28
C PRO A 13 12.83 -3.91 -1.02
N LEU A 14 12.15 -4.80 -1.75
CA LEU A 14 10.95 -4.45 -2.52
C LEU A 14 9.79 -3.97 -1.62
N PRO A 15 9.28 -4.75 -0.65
CA PRO A 15 8.27 -4.24 0.27
C PRO A 15 8.77 -3.07 1.13
N LEU A 16 10.05 -3.02 1.48
CA LEU A 16 10.63 -1.85 2.15
C LEU A 16 10.49 -0.58 1.29
N SER A 17 10.82 -0.66 0.00
CA SER A 17 10.68 0.47 -0.92
C SER A 17 9.23 0.93 -1.05
N VAL A 18 8.27 0.00 -1.10
CA VAL A 18 6.83 0.34 -1.10
C VAL A 18 6.45 1.12 0.16
N ALA A 19 6.85 0.64 1.35
CA ALA A 19 6.56 1.33 2.62
C ALA A 19 7.15 2.74 2.66
N VAL A 20 8.41 2.89 2.25
CA VAL A 20 9.11 4.19 2.23
C VAL A 20 8.43 5.15 1.25
N LEU A 21 8.13 4.70 0.02
CA LEU A 21 7.48 5.55 -0.98
C LEU A 21 6.11 6.02 -0.54
N PHE A 22 5.26 5.17 0.03
CA PHE A 22 3.96 5.58 0.57
C PHE A 22 4.10 6.61 1.68
N THR A 23 4.98 6.34 2.65
CA THR A 23 5.16 7.23 3.79
C THR A 23 5.69 8.59 3.34
N VAL A 24 6.75 8.60 2.52
CA VAL A 24 7.36 9.84 2.05
C VAL A 24 6.41 10.62 1.14
N ALA A 25 5.70 9.93 0.21
CA ALA A 25 4.76 10.61 -0.70
C ALA A 25 3.64 11.35 0.07
N ALA A 26 3.03 10.68 1.07
CA ALA A 26 1.94 11.29 1.84
C ALA A 26 2.41 12.49 2.67
N HIS A 27 3.52 12.34 3.40
CA HIS A 27 4.02 13.41 4.29
C HIS A 27 4.66 14.57 3.53
N LEU A 28 5.36 14.28 2.43
CA LEU A 28 5.95 15.32 1.59
C LEU A 28 4.86 16.12 0.88
N ALA A 29 3.80 15.47 0.40
CA ALA A 29 2.65 16.16 -0.19
C ALA A 29 1.94 17.07 0.86
N LEU A 30 1.76 16.58 2.09
CA LEU A 30 1.22 17.38 3.19
C LEU A 30 2.10 18.60 3.48
N TRP A 31 3.40 18.38 3.64
CA TRP A 31 4.35 19.47 3.94
C TRP A 31 4.36 20.52 2.83
N LEU A 32 4.39 20.11 1.56
CA LEU A 32 4.34 21.03 0.41
C LEU A 32 3.02 21.81 0.37
N SER A 33 1.90 21.16 0.64
CA SER A 33 0.59 21.82 0.64
C SER A 33 0.42 22.82 1.79
N ILE A 34 1.02 22.55 2.95
CA ILE A 34 1.09 23.53 4.08
C ILE A 34 1.98 24.71 3.68
N ARG A 35 3.19 24.41 3.17
CA ARG A 35 4.16 25.46 2.76
C ARG A 35 3.56 26.39 1.69
N ASP A 36 2.83 25.84 0.74
CA ASP A 36 2.25 26.60 -0.38
C ASP A 36 0.88 27.24 -0.02
N GLY A 37 0.42 27.11 1.24
CA GLY A 37 -0.81 27.72 1.74
C GLY A 37 -2.12 27.07 1.30
N TRP A 38 -2.09 25.85 0.74
CA TRP A 38 -3.28 25.10 0.37
C TRP A 38 -4.01 24.49 1.57
N ILE A 39 -3.28 24.24 2.65
CA ILE A 39 -3.76 23.64 3.89
C ILE A 39 -3.15 24.40 5.06
N GLU A 40 -3.93 24.66 6.09
CA GLU A 40 -3.44 25.18 7.35
C GLU A 40 -2.52 24.20 8.04
N ALA A 41 -1.50 24.70 8.75
CA ALA A 41 -0.57 23.86 9.49
C ALA A 41 -1.30 23.10 10.60
N CYS A 42 -1.23 21.77 10.56
CA CYS A 42 -1.95 20.91 11.49
C CYS A 42 -1.33 19.51 11.58
N VAL A 43 -1.75 18.74 12.59
CA VAL A 43 -1.40 17.33 12.78
C VAL A 43 -2.59 16.44 12.39
N PRO A 44 -2.67 15.96 11.13
CA PRO A 44 -3.86 15.29 10.62
C PRO A 44 -4.20 13.98 11.35
N TYR A 45 -3.23 13.35 11.99
CA TYR A 45 -3.42 12.14 12.80
C TYR A 45 -4.29 12.35 14.04
N VAL A 46 -4.37 13.58 14.54
CA VAL A 46 -5.10 13.94 15.75
C VAL A 46 -6.22 14.93 15.46
N GLU A 47 -5.94 15.93 14.66
CA GLU A 47 -6.87 17.02 14.37
C GLU A 47 -7.83 16.69 13.23
N GLY A 48 -7.46 15.77 12.32
CA GLY A 48 -8.29 15.40 11.18
C GLY A 48 -8.58 16.55 10.21
N CYS A 49 -7.67 17.51 10.14
CA CYS A 49 -7.80 18.74 9.34
C CYS A 49 -7.82 18.48 7.82
N THR A 50 -7.15 17.41 7.38
CA THR A 50 -7.08 17.03 5.97
C THR A 50 -6.89 15.52 5.81
N SER A 51 -7.37 14.98 4.69
CA SER A 51 -7.07 13.61 4.25
C SER A 51 -5.77 13.56 3.45
N ILE A 52 -5.18 12.37 3.26
CA ILE A 52 -4.01 12.17 2.40
C ILE A 52 -4.33 12.62 0.97
N SER A 53 -5.51 12.26 0.47
CA SER A 53 -5.95 12.63 -0.89
C SER A 53 -6.17 14.13 -1.06
N ARG A 54 -6.59 14.84 -0.02
CA ARG A 54 -6.77 16.29 -0.03
C ARG A 54 -5.42 17.00 0.06
N ALA A 55 -4.51 16.51 0.90
CA ALA A 55 -3.15 17.01 1.03
C ALA A 55 -2.35 16.89 -0.28
N ALA A 56 -2.58 15.84 -1.05
CA ALA A 56 -1.89 15.59 -2.31
C ALA A 56 -2.61 16.14 -3.56
N ARG A 57 -3.58 17.06 -3.41
CA ARG A 57 -4.45 17.45 -4.54
C ARG A 57 -3.94 18.62 -5.34
N HIS A 58 -3.17 19.53 -4.77
CA HIS A 58 -2.85 20.84 -5.34
C HIS A 58 -1.35 21.06 -5.52
N GLY A 59 -1.00 21.92 -6.46
CA GLY A 59 0.34 22.47 -6.63
C GLY A 59 1.45 21.45 -6.79
N LEU A 60 2.63 21.79 -6.25
CA LEU A 60 3.81 20.93 -6.30
C LEU A 60 3.59 19.62 -5.53
N GLY A 61 2.81 19.65 -4.44
CA GLY A 61 2.46 18.46 -3.67
C GLY A 61 1.79 17.38 -4.51
N ASN A 62 0.90 17.75 -5.43
CA ASN A 62 0.26 16.82 -6.36
C ASN A 62 1.26 16.16 -7.32
N HIS A 63 2.14 16.95 -7.93
CA HIS A 63 3.13 16.42 -8.87
C HIS A 63 4.08 15.46 -8.19
N VAL A 64 4.61 15.80 -7.02
CA VAL A 64 5.53 14.97 -6.25
C VAL A 64 4.85 13.69 -5.79
N PHE A 65 3.61 13.78 -5.28
CA PHE A 65 2.84 12.60 -4.88
C PHE A 65 2.66 11.63 -6.05
N ARG A 66 2.21 12.11 -7.21
CA ARG A 66 2.02 11.29 -8.41
C ARG A 66 3.33 10.66 -8.90
N LEU A 67 4.42 11.45 -8.91
CA LEU A 67 5.75 10.98 -9.31
C LEU A 67 6.25 9.82 -8.44
N MET A 68 5.89 9.80 -7.16
CA MET A 68 6.29 8.74 -6.22
C MET A 68 5.30 7.57 -6.21
N VAL A 69 3.99 7.84 -6.26
CA VAL A 69 2.97 6.79 -6.11
C VAL A 69 2.77 5.99 -7.40
N LEU A 70 2.95 6.56 -8.58
CA LEU A 70 2.85 5.81 -9.84
C LEU A 70 3.91 4.69 -9.95
N PRO A 71 5.21 4.94 -9.75
CA PRO A 71 6.18 3.84 -9.70
C PRO A 71 5.95 2.91 -8.49
N CYS A 72 5.47 3.45 -7.35
CA CYS A 72 5.10 2.62 -6.21
C CYS A 72 3.99 1.63 -6.56
N ALA A 73 3.00 2.01 -7.37
CA ALA A 73 1.95 1.10 -7.84
C ALA A 73 2.54 -0.08 -8.63
N ALA A 74 3.53 0.16 -9.50
CA ALA A 74 4.23 -0.91 -10.21
C ALA A 74 4.99 -1.83 -9.24
N LEU A 75 5.65 -1.27 -8.22
CA LEU A 75 6.32 -2.06 -7.18
C LEU A 75 5.33 -2.88 -6.34
N VAL A 76 4.13 -2.37 -6.05
CA VAL A 76 3.04 -3.11 -5.39
C VAL A 76 2.62 -4.31 -6.23
N GLY A 77 2.40 -4.13 -7.53
CA GLY A 77 2.07 -5.22 -8.44
C GLY A 77 3.17 -6.30 -8.50
N LEU A 78 4.42 -5.87 -8.64
CA LEU A 78 5.58 -6.76 -8.64
C LEU A 78 5.71 -7.50 -7.30
N HIS A 79 5.51 -6.80 -6.19
CA HIS A 79 5.56 -7.39 -4.84
C HIS A 79 4.55 -8.54 -4.69
N TRP A 80 3.28 -8.31 -5.04
CA TRP A 80 2.25 -9.33 -4.91
C TRP A 80 2.45 -10.49 -5.89
N TRP A 81 2.95 -10.22 -7.08
CA TRP A 81 3.30 -11.27 -8.03
C TRP A 81 4.42 -12.16 -7.49
N LEU A 82 5.51 -11.57 -6.95
CA LEU A 82 6.61 -12.33 -6.34
C LEU A 82 6.17 -13.05 -5.07
N ALA A 83 5.32 -12.45 -4.24
CA ALA A 83 4.74 -13.08 -3.06
C ALA A 83 3.93 -14.33 -3.44
N ALA A 84 3.11 -14.25 -4.48
CA ALA A 84 2.36 -15.40 -4.98
C ALA A 84 3.28 -16.50 -5.53
N ARG A 85 4.35 -16.11 -6.25
CA ARG A 85 5.35 -17.07 -6.75
C ARG A 85 6.10 -17.76 -5.61
N TRP A 86 6.44 -17.03 -4.57
CA TRP A 86 7.08 -17.56 -3.37
C TRP A 86 6.18 -18.53 -2.58
N LEU A 87 4.89 -18.22 -2.45
CA LEU A 87 3.90 -19.11 -1.81
C LEU A 87 3.63 -20.40 -2.61
N GLY A 88 3.91 -20.41 -3.90
CA GLY A 88 3.79 -21.59 -4.75
C GLY A 88 2.37 -21.87 -5.28
N ARG A 89 2.06 -23.17 -5.51
CA ARG A 89 0.81 -23.59 -6.16
C ARG A 89 -0.43 -23.13 -5.39
N GLY A 90 -1.42 -22.63 -6.13
CA GLY A 90 -2.69 -22.16 -5.57
C GLY A 90 -2.67 -20.73 -4.99
N ALA A 91 -1.55 -20.01 -5.08
CA ALA A 91 -1.45 -18.63 -4.63
C ALA A 91 -1.71 -17.59 -5.75
N ALA A 92 -2.12 -18.01 -6.94
CA ALA A 92 -2.41 -17.10 -8.06
C ALA A 92 -3.43 -16.01 -7.70
N VAL A 93 -4.39 -16.31 -6.81
CA VAL A 93 -5.36 -15.34 -6.31
C VAL A 93 -4.71 -14.14 -5.63
N VAL A 94 -3.59 -14.34 -4.92
CA VAL A 94 -2.82 -13.25 -4.29
C VAL A 94 -2.24 -12.32 -5.36
N ALA A 95 -1.69 -12.89 -6.45
CA ALA A 95 -1.16 -12.10 -7.57
C ALA A 95 -2.28 -11.28 -8.27
N TRP A 96 -3.44 -11.88 -8.50
CA TRP A 96 -4.56 -11.19 -9.15
C TRP A 96 -5.14 -10.07 -8.29
N MET A 97 -5.37 -10.32 -6.99
CA MET A 97 -5.81 -9.28 -6.06
C MET A 97 -4.78 -8.15 -5.96
N GLY A 98 -3.49 -8.51 -5.87
CA GLY A 98 -2.41 -7.54 -5.83
C GLY A 98 -2.28 -6.73 -7.13
N ALA A 99 -2.48 -7.35 -8.28
CA ALA A 99 -2.50 -6.65 -9.57
C ALA A 99 -3.70 -5.69 -9.67
N ALA A 100 -4.88 -6.11 -9.22
CA ALA A 100 -6.06 -5.25 -9.15
C ALA A 100 -5.84 -4.04 -8.22
N ALA A 101 -5.24 -4.27 -7.04
CA ALA A 101 -4.85 -3.19 -6.12
C ALA A 101 -3.85 -2.23 -6.76
N ALA A 102 -2.80 -2.74 -7.40
CA ALA A 102 -1.79 -1.93 -8.07
C ALA A 102 -2.38 -1.06 -9.19
N MET A 103 -3.26 -1.65 -10.02
CA MET A 103 -3.97 -0.92 -11.07
C MET A 103 -4.87 0.18 -10.49
N ALA A 104 -5.63 -0.14 -9.45
CA ALA A 104 -6.48 0.82 -8.76
C ALA A 104 -5.68 1.98 -8.16
N LEU A 105 -4.52 1.70 -7.57
CA LEU A 105 -3.59 2.72 -7.06
C LEU A 105 -3.04 3.61 -8.19
N ALA A 106 -2.67 3.01 -9.31
CA ALA A 106 -2.19 3.76 -10.48
C ALA A 106 -3.28 4.69 -11.04
N LEU A 107 -4.52 4.19 -11.17
CA LEU A 107 -5.66 4.99 -11.58
C LEU A 107 -5.94 6.14 -10.58
N TYR A 108 -5.96 5.84 -9.29
CA TYR A 108 -6.12 6.85 -8.25
C TYR A 108 -5.06 7.95 -8.38
N ALA A 109 -3.78 7.59 -8.45
CA ALA A 109 -2.70 8.55 -8.53
C ALA A 109 -2.70 9.34 -9.84
N ALA A 110 -3.00 8.68 -10.98
CA ALA A 110 -3.05 9.33 -12.29
C ALA A 110 -4.10 10.44 -12.37
N PHE A 111 -5.25 10.24 -11.70
CA PHE A 111 -6.37 11.18 -11.75
C PHE A 111 -6.50 12.07 -10.50
N LEU A 112 -5.57 11.98 -9.55
CA LEU A 112 -5.55 12.85 -8.39
C LEU A 112 -5.25 14.30 -8.82
N GLY A 113 -6.10 15.24 -8.39
CA GLY A 113 -5.99 16.66 -8.76
C GLY A 113 -6.69 17.05 -10.07
N THR A 114 -7.20 16.09 -10.86
CA THR A 114 -7.99 16.40 -12.07
C THR A 114 -9.43 16.73 -11.71
N GLU A 115 -10.06 17.60 -12.48
CA GLU A 115 -11.44 18.04 -12.33
C GLU A 115 -12.39 17.27 -13.27
N GLY A 116 -13.68 17.22 -12.90
CA GLY A 116 -14.73 16.54 -13.68
C GLY A 116 -15.30 15.32 -12.97
N GLU A 117 -16.54 14.92 -13.34
CA GLU A 117 -17.28 13.84 -12.66
C GLU A 117 -16.65 12.47 -12.87
N ALA A 118 -16.25 12.15 -14.10
CA ALA A 118 -15.57 10.89 -14.42
C ALA A 118 -14.27 10.72 -13.61
N TYR A 119 -13.49 11.81 -13.45
CA TYR A 119 -12.25 11.77 -12.68
C TYR A 119 -12.49 11.69 -11.18
N ARG A 120 -13.57 12.27 -10.65
CA ARG A 120 -14.00 12.09 -9.25
C ARG A 120 -14.37 10.65 -8.97
N PHE A 121 -15.11 10.02 -9.90
CA PHE A 121 -15.44 8.60 -9.82
C PHE A 121 -14.17 7.72 -9.79
N LEU A 122 -13.26 7.88 -10.75
CA LEU A 122 -12.02 7.10 -10.84
C LEU A 122 -11.15 7.22 -9.58
N ARG A 123 -11.02 8.44 -9.01
CA ARG A 123 -10.28 8.65 -7.77
C ARG A 123 -10.94 7.94 -6.58
N ARG A 124 -12.26 8.12 -6.42
CA ARG A 124 -13.01 7.57 -5.30
C ARG A 124 -12.96 6.03 -5.32
N TYR A 125 -13.29 5.44 -6.45
CA TYR A 125 -13.27 3.98 -6.58
C TYR A 125 -11.85 3.43 -6.70
N GLY A 126 -10.91 4.17 -7.26
CA GLY A 126 -9.50 3.79 -7.29
C GLY A 126 -8.93 3.55 -5.88
N VAL A 127 -9.14 4.50 -4.95
CA VAL A 127 -8.64 4.32 -3.58
C VAL A 127 -9.38 3.21 -2.84
N VAL A 128 -10.70 3.10 -2.99
CA VAL A 128 -11.50 2.03 -2.36
C VAL A 128 -11.08 0.66 -2.87
N CYS A 129 -10.92 0.49 -4.19
CA CYS A 129 -10.46 -0.77 -4.78
C CYS A 129 -9.02 -1.09 -4.38
N PHE A 130 -8.14 -0.09 -4.31
CA PHE A 130 -6.77 -0.29 -3.84
C PHE A 130 -6.72 -0.87 -2.44
N PHE A 131 -7.39 -0.24 -1.48
CA PHE A 131 -7.44 -0.75 -0.11
C PHE A 131 -8.17 -2.09 -0.02
N GLY A 132 -9.30 -2.25 -0.71
CA GLY A 132 -10.09 -3.47 -0.69
C GLY A 132 -9.33 -4.68 -1.23
N PHE A 133 -8.84 -4.61 -2.46
CA PHE A 133 -8.08 -5.71 -3.06
C PHE A 133 -6.73 -5.94 -2.38
N GLY A 134 -6.05 -4.86 -1.94
CA GLY A 134 -4.82 -4.95 -1.18
C GLY A 134 -5.04 -5.68 0.15
N TYR A 135 -6.09 -5.35 0.88
CA TYR A 135 -6.46 -5.98 2.13
C TYR A 135 -6.83 -7.47 1.94
N LEU A 136 -7.62 -7.79 0.92
CA LEU A 136 -7.93 -9.19 0.59
C LEU A 136 -6.67 -9.99 0.23
N ALA A 137 -5.74 -9.39 -0.52
CA ALA A 137 -4.45 -10.02 -0.81
C ALA A 137 -3.64 -10.30 0.47
N GLN A 138 -3.65 -9.37 1.44
CA GLN A 138 -3.01 -9.53 2.76
C GLN A 138 -3.62 -10.71 3.53
N LEU A 139 -4.94 -10.81 3.59
CA LEU A 139 -5.63 -11.90 4.30
C LEU A 139 -5.34 -13.26 3.67
N VAL A 140 -5.45 -13.38 2.35
CA VAL A 140 -5.14 -14.64 1.65
C VAL A 140 -3.67 -15.01 1.80
N PHE A 141 -2.77 -14.03 1.73
CA PHE A 141 -1.35 -14.24 1.98
C PHE A 141 -1.09 -14.82 3.39
N LEU A 142 -1.65 -14.21 4.42
CA LEU A 142 -1.54 -14.70 5.81
C LEU A 142 -2.14 -16.10 5.98
N ALA A 143 -3.30 -16.36 5.40
CA ALA A 143 -3.94 -17.67 5.45
C ALA A 143 -3.04 -18.74 4.82
N ARG A 144 -2.42 -18.45 3.67
CA ARG A 144 -1.49 -19.35 2.99
C ARG A 144 -0.20 -19.59 3.79
N LEU A 145 0.37 -18.54 4.39
CA LEU A 145 1.55 -18.68 5.26
C LEU A 145 1.27 -19.64 6.42
N ARG A 146 0.14 -19.47 7.10
CA ARG A 146 -0.24 -20.31 8.22
C ARG A 146 -0.52 -21.76 7.81
N ALA A 147 -1.21 -21.96 6.69
CA ALA A 147 -1.46 -23.28 6.13
C ALA A 147 -0.16 -23.99 5.73
N GLY A 148 0.88 -23.23 5.33
CA GLY A 148 2.23 -23.76 5.07
C GLY A 148 3.11 -23.92 6.32
N GLY A 149 2.54 -23.80 7.53
CA GLY A 149 3.28 -23.94 8.79
C GLY A 149 4.20 -22.76 9.13
N GLN A 150 4.11 -21.66 8.35
CA GLN A 150 4.89 -20.46 8.64
C GLN A 150 4.21 -19.66 9.76
N GLY A 151 4.97 -19.42 10.82
CA GLY A 151 4.52 -18.69 12.01
C GLY A 151 5.62 -17.77 12.55
N GLY A 152 5.47 -17.37 13.81
CA GLY A 152 6.42 -16.54 14.53
C GLY A 152 6.07 -15.06 14.52
N ALA A 153 6.92 -14.26 15.18
CA ALA A 153 6.66 -12.86 15.49
C ALA A 153 6.26 -12.01 14.27
N PRO A 154 6.91 -12.10 13.08
CA PRO A 154 6.49 -11.30 11.93
C PRO A 154 5.07 -11.62 11.48
N VAL A 155 4.68 -12.89 11.41
CA VAL A 155 3.35 -13.31 10.94
C VAL A 155 2.27 -12.89 11.93
N CYS A 156 2.55 -13.01 13.24
CA CYS A 156 1.63 -12.54 14.28
C CYS A 156 1.45 -11.01 14.24
N ALA A 157 2.55 -10.26 14.06
CA ALA A 157 2.49 -8.81 13.92
C ALA A 157 1.73 -8.37 12.66
N MET A 158 1.94 -9.05 11.52
CA MET A 158 1.18 -8.79 10.29
C MET A 158 -0.31 -9.06 10.48
N LEU A 159 -0.68 -10.13 11.20
CA LEU A 159 -2.08 -10.39 11.52
C LEU A 159 -2.67 -9.29 12.42
N ALA A 160 -1.95 -8.87 13.45
CA ALA A 160 -2.40 -7.79 14.33
C ALA A 160 -2.63 -6.48 13.54
N VAL A 161 -1.72 -6.12 12.64
CA VAL A 161 -1.88 -4.98 11.74
C VAL A 161 -3.11 -5.15 10.84
N ALA A 162 -3.32 -6.34 10.25
CA ALA A 162 -4.50 -6.59 9.41
C ALA A 162 -5.81 -6.48 10.20
N LEU A 163 -5.87 -7.00 11.43
CA LEU A 163 -7.05 -6.88 12.30
C LEU A 163 -7.31 -5.43 12.70
N LEU A 164 -6.26 -4.66 12.98
CA LEU A 164 -6.39 -3.23 13.29
C LEU A 164 -6.85 -2.44 12.07
N MET A 165 -6.35 -2.75 10.87
CA MET A 165 -6.86 -2.14 9.62
C MET A 165 -8.34 -2.43 9.41
N LEU A 166 -8.79 -3.68 9.68
CA LEU A 166 -10.22 -4.02 9.62
C LEU A 166 -11.04 -3.20 10.61
N ALA A 167 -10.58 -3.11 11.87
CA ALA A 167 -11.29 -2.35 12.90
C ALA A 167 -11.41 -0.87 12.53
N LEU A 168 -10.36 -0.23 12.03
CA LEU A 168 -10.41 1.16 11.56
C LEU A 168 -11.27 1.31 10.30
N GLY A 169 -11.24 0.35 9.38
CA GLY A 169 -12.13 0.35 8.21
C GLY A 169 -13.60 0.26 8.60
N LEU A 170 -13.94 -0.62 9.54
CA LEU A 170 -15.31 -0.71 10.10
C LEU A 170 -15.71 0.56 10.85
N ALA A 171 -14.79 1.15 11.63
CA ALA A 171 -15.01 2.44 12.28
C ALA A 171 -15.29 3.55 11.26
N ASN A 172 -14.58 3.57 10.13
CA ASN A 172 -14.82 4.54 9.06
C ASN A 172 -16.22 4.38 8.44
N VAL A 173 -16.67 3.13 8.20
CA VAL A 173 -18.03 2.86 7.70
C VAL A 173 -19.08 3.27 8.74
N ALA A 174 -18.86 2.94 10.01
CA ALA A 174 -19.75 3.33 11.10
C ALA A 174 -19.85 4.86 11.26
N THR A 175 -18.72 5.57 11.15
CA THR A 175 -18.71 7.05 11.15
C THR A 175 -19.57 7.59 10.03
N GLY A 176 -19.43 7.01 8.81
CA GLY A 176 -20.23 7.39 7.65
C GLY A 176 -21.73 7.22 7.84
N ALA A 177 -22.16 6.22 8.64
CA ALA A 177 -23.56 5.87 8.87
C ALA A 177 -24.18 6.54 10.11
N LEU A 178 -23.36 6.85 11.14
CA LEU A 178 -23.88 7.25 12.46
C LEU A 178 -23.61 8.73 12.82
N VAL A 179 -22.69 9.40 12.10
CA VAL A 179 -22.35 10.80 12.38
C VAL A 179 -23.02 11.71 11.38
N ASP A 180 -23.99 12.51 11.84
CA ASP A 180 -24.75 13.46 11.02
C ASP A 180 -24.02 14.79 10.83
N ASP A 181 -23.19 15.23 11.80
CA ASP A 181 -22.39 16.44 11.67
C ASP A 181 -21.27 16.23 10.62
N GLY A 182 -21.44 16.86 9.46
CA GLY A 182 -20.53 16.72 8.34
C GLY A 182 -19.09 17.14 8.67
N ARG A 183 -18.87 18.12 9.54
CA ARG A 183 -17.52 18.57 9.93
C ARG A 183 -16.85 17.55 10.85
N LEU A 184 -17.59 17.05 11.83
CA LEU A 184 -17.08 16.02 12.74
C LEU A 184 -16.80 14.72 11.98
N LYS A 185 -17.69 14.32 11.08
CA LYS A 185 -17.51 13.17 10.18
C LYS A 185 -16.22 13.29 9.35
N ASP A 186 -16.04 14.40 8.64
CA ASP A 186 -14.84 14.68 7.83
C ASP A 186 -13.56 14.57 8.69
N ARG A 187 -13.58 15.12 9.90
CA ARG A 187 -12.42 15.06 10.81
C ARG A 187 -12.10 13.62 11.22
N ILE A 188 -13.10 12.83 11.61
CA ILE A 188 -12.91 11.42 12.01
C ILE A 188 -12.40 10.61 10.80
N GLU A 189 -13.04 10.74 9.64
CA GLU A 189 -12.63 10.05 8.42
C GLU A 189 -11.19 10.38 8.03
N ASN A 190 -10.78 11.64 8.13
CA ASN A 190 -9.41 12.06 7.87
C ASN A 190 -8.40 11.42 8.85
N VAL A 191 -8.70 11.43 10.16
CA VAL A 191 -7.85 10.75 11.16
C VAL A 191 -7.69 9.27 10.84
N LEU A 192 -8.80 8.59 10.52
CA LEU A 192 -8.79 7.16 10.19
C LEU A 192 -7.99 6.88 8.91
N GLU A 193 -8.10 7.75 7.88
CA GLU A 193 -7.33 7.60 6.63
C GLU A 193 -5.82 7.65 6.88
N TRP A 194 -5.34 8.59 7.69
CA TRP A 194 -3.92 8.70 8.03
C TRP A 194 -3.40 7.49 8.81
N HIS A 195 -4.18 6.99 9.77
CA HIS A 195 -3.83 5.78 10.50
C HIS A 195 -3.86 4.53 9.63
N LEU A 196 -4.82 4.39 8.71
CA LEU A 196 -4.86 3.31 7.73
C LEU A 196 -3.64 3.36 6.79
N GLY A 197 -3.23 4.56 6.35
CA GLY A 197 -2.00 4.74 5.56
C GLY A 197 -0.75 4.30 6.32
N TRP A 198 -0.65 4.61 7.62
CA TRP A 198 0.43 4.18 8.50
C TRP A 198 0.46 2.65 8.69
N LEU A 199 -0.69 2.03 8.94
CA LEU A 199 -0.82 0.59 9.08
C LEU A 199 -0.47 -0.14 7.77
N LEU A 200 -0.84 0.43 6.62
CA LEU A 200 -0.44 -0.10 5.33
C LEU A 200 1.09 -0.09 5.15
N ALA A 201 1.75 1.01 5.51
CA ALA A 201 3.22 1.07 5.49
C ALA A 201 3.83 0.07 6.47
N ALA A 202 3.30 -0.04 7.70
CA ALA A 202 3.72 -1.01 8.69
C ALA A 202 3.57 -2.45 8.19
N TRP A 203 2.50 -2.78 7.48
CA TRP A 203 2.34 -4.09 6.82
C TRP A 203 3.51 -4.41 5.88
N TYR A 204 3.89 -3.48 5.00
CA TYR A 204 5.00 -3.70 4.06
C TYR A 204 6.35 -3.77 4.77
N LEU A 205 6.55 -3.01 5.85
CA LEU A 205 7.76 -3.13 6.69
C LEU A 205 7.86 -4.49 7.35
N LEU A 206 6.75 -5.00 7.90
CA LEU A 206 6.69 -6.35 8.48
C LEU A 206 6.92 -7.45 7.44
N HIS A 207 6.42 -7.25 6.22
CA HIS A 207 6.67 -8.16 5.12
C HIS A 207 8.16 -8.15 4.69
N ALA A 208 8.79 -6.98 4.65
CA ALA A 208 10.23 -6.86 4.43
C ALA A 208 11.02 -7.60 5.51
N TRP A 209 10.63 -7.44 6.78
CA TRP A 209 11.24 -8.16 7.90
C TRP A 209 11.05 -9.69 7.77
N LEU A 210 9.85 -10.16 7.42
CA LEU A 210 9.57 -11.58 7.17
C LEU A 210 10.48 -12.13 6.06
N TRP A 211 10.54 -11.49 4.91
CA TRP A 211 11.37 -11.94 3.79
C TRP A 211 12.86 -11.91 4.10
N ARG A 212 13.31 -10.87 4.81
CA ARG A 212 14.71 -10.80 5.28
C ARG A 212 15.05 -11.95 6.23
N ARG A 213 14.16 -12.25 7.19
CA ARG A 213 14.35 -13.32 8.16
C ARG A 213 14.37 -14.70 7.52
N LEU A 214 13.56 -14.91 6.49
CA LEU A 214 13.46 -16.19 5.76
C LEU A 214 14.46 -16.30 4.60
N GLY A 215 15.29 -15.29 4.36
CA GLY A 215 16.27 -15.28 3.27
C GLY A 215 15.62 -15.38 1.88
N VAL A 216 14.44 -14.82 1.68
CA VAL A 216 13.72 -14.91 0.41
C VAL A 216 14.49 -14.15 -0.67
N ALA A 217 14.87 -14.86 -1.73
CA ALA A 217 15.68 -14.33 -2.81
C ALA A 217 15.27 -14.91 -4.17
N LEU A 218 15.51 -14.16 -5.23
CA LEU A 218 15.33 -14.59 -6.61
C LEU A 218 16.66 -15.16 -7.13
N ALA A 219 16.65 -16.44 -7.53
CA ALA A 219 17.77 -17.06 -8.21
C ALA A 219 17.50 -17.13 -9.71
N PHE A 220 18.46 -16.70 -10.52
CA PHE A 220 18.40 -16.84 -11.98
C PHE A 220 19.06 -18.16 -12.37
N ALA A 221 18.30 -19.06 -12.99
CA ALA A 221 18.89 -20.27 -13.58
C ALA A 221 19.73 -19.87 -14.80
N PRO A 222 20.94 -20.44 -14.99
CA PRO A 222 21.68 -20.23 -16.23
C PRO A 222 20.86 -20.75 -17.41
N PRO A 223 20.99 -20.13 -18.60
CA PRO A 223 20.31 -20.65 -19.78
C PRO A 223 20.77 -22.08 -20.07
N PRO A 224 19.87 -22.97 -20.56
CA PRO A 224 20.26 -24.32 -20.93
C PRO A 224 21.37 -24.26 -22.00
N PRO A 225 22.31 -25.21 -22.01
CA PRO A 225 23.34 -25.28 -23.03
C PRO A 225 22.69 -25.35 -24.42
N ARG A 226 23.12 -24.49 -25.33
CA ARG A 226 22.68 -24.54 -26.73
C ARG A 226 23.10 -25.91 -27.28
N ARG A 227 22.13 -26.71 -27.70
CA ARG A 227 22.36 -27.94 -28.45
C ARG A 227 22.76 -27.61 -29.88
#